data_6b2c4a094ac9c6d54a0a9ec2dd39c4f6
#
_entry.id   6b2c4a094ac9c6d54a0a9ec2dd39c4f6
#
_cell.length_a   1.000
_cell.length_b   1.000
_cell.length_c   1.000
_cell.angle_alpha   90.00
_cell.angle_beta   90.00
_cell.angle_gamma   90.00
#
_symmetry.space_group_name_H-M   'P 1'
#
loop_
_entity.id
_entity.type
_entity.pdbx_description
1 polymer ?
#
loop_
_entity_poly.entity_id
_entity_poly.type
_entity_poly.pdbx_seq_one_letter_code
_entity_poly.pdbx_strand_id
1 'polypeptide(L)'
;VADIIQPLLLDYTVQDISARFDHALVNIGGELVQYPIHNTIFSGRSVRKYVYVKETEAIGKQILGASLMDKDGNTLANNPLNVVKNDKGFLIGFEFSVRLEATASGV
;
A
#
# COMPACT_ATOMS: atom_id res chain seq x y z
N VAL A 1 -1.03 -22.61 -24.89
CA VAL A 1 -1.64 -21.33 -25.15
C VAL A 1 -0.57 -20.24 -25.07
N ALA A 2 -0.44 -19.46 -26.11
CA ALA A 2 0.48 -18.34 -26.08
C ALA A 2 -0.06 -17.25 -25.15
N ASP A 3 0.79 -16.80 -24.25
CA ASP A 3 0.46 -15.68 -23.41
C ASP A 3 0.55 -14.37 -24.20
N ILE A 4 -0.53 -13.63 -24.22
CA ILE A 4 -0.56 -12.30 -24.85
C ILE A 4 0.30 -11.34 -24.06
N ILE A 5 0.16 -11.41 -22.73
CA ILE A 5 0.89 -10.54 -21.81
C ILE A 5 2.21 -11.20 -21.45
N GLN A 6 3.30 -10.53 -21.80
CA GLN A 6 4.64 -11.02 -21.46
C GLN A 6 5.00 -10.73 -20.01
N PRO A 7 5.81 -11.57 -19.35
CA PRO A 7 6.22 -11.35 -17.96
C PRO A 7 6.83 -9.97 -17.70
N LEU A 8 7.60 -9.45 -18.64
CA LEU A 8 8.24 -8.14 -18.50
C LEU A 8 7.21 -7.01 -18.38
N LEU A 9 6.08 -7.10 -19.09
CA LEU A 9 5.01 -6.12 -18.96
C LEU A 9 4.41 -6.15 -17.56
N LEU A 10 4.22 -7.32 -16.99
CA LEU A 10 3.72 -7.47 -15.63
C LEU A 10 4.70 -6.91 -14.62
N ASP A 11 6.00 -7.13 -14.80
CA ASP A 11 7.03 -6.61 -13.92
C ASP A 11 7.07 -5.08 -13.96
N TYR A 12 7.00 -4.48 -15.14
CA TYR A 12 6.91 -3.03 -15.29
C TYR A 12 5.63 -2.47 -14.64
N THR A 13 4.50 -3.16 -14.80
CA THR A 13 3.24 -2.73 -14.22
C THR A 13 3.30 -2.72 -12.70
N VAL A 14 3.90 -3.73 -12.09
CA VAL A 14 4.10 -3.80 -10.64
C VAL A 14 4.95 -2.61 -10.16
N GLN A 15 6.04 -2.32 -10.86
CA GLN A 15 6.93 -1.21 -10.50
C GLN A 15 6.24 0.14 -10.69
N ASP A 16 5.50 0.32 -11.77
CA ASP A 16 4.77 1.56 -12.05
C ASP A 16 3.69 1.83 -11.00
N ILE A 17 2.94 0.80 -10.63
CA ILE A 17 1.94 0.91 -9.56
C ILE A 17 2.61 1.25 -8.24
N SER A 18 3.69 0.56 -7.89
CA SER A 18 4.42 0.81 -6.66
C SER A 18 4.94 2.25 -6.58
N ALA A 19 5.39 2.81 -7.69
CA ALA A 19 5.95 4.16 -7.75
C ALA A 19 4.89 5.27 -7.56
N ARG A 20 3.61 4.95 -7.68
CA ARG A 20 2.52 5.93 -7.50
C ARG A 20 2.21 6.21 -6.04
N PHE A 21 2.59 5.33 -5.14
CA PHE A 21 2.37 5.52 -3.71
C PHE A 21 3.45 6.42 -3.14
N ASP A 22 3.04 7.58 -2.64
CA ASP A 22 3.96 8.62 -2.15
C ASP A 22 4.07 8.61 -0.62
N HIS A 23 2.94 8.60 0.06
CA HIS A 23 2.87 8.65 1.51
C HIS A 23 1.62 7.95 2.03
N ALA A 24 1.50 7.89 3.35
CA ALA A 24 0.33 7.34 3.99
C ALA A 24 -0.32 8.36 4.92
N LEU A 25 -1.62 8.24 5.09
CA LEU A 25 -2.37 8.92 6.14
C LEU A 25 -2.89 7.86 7.10
N VAL A 26 -2.56 8.00 8.38
CA VAL A 26 -3.04 7.10 9.43
C VAL A 26 -4.10 7.83 10.25
N ASN A 27 -5.26 7.20 10.38
CA ASN A 27 -6.35 7.74 11.19
C ASN A 27 -6.13 7.35 12.65
N ILE A 28 -5.70 8.31 13.45
CA ILE A 28 -5.41 8.13 14.86
C ILE A 28 -6.47 8.89 15.66
N GLY A 29 -7.45 8.15 16.18
CA GLY A 29 -8.53 8.73 16.97
C GLY A 29 -9.42 9.71 16.22
N GLY A 30 -9.51 9.60 14.89
CA GLY A 30 -10.25 10.52 14.02
C GLY A 30 -9.40 11.61 13.38
N GLU A 31 -8.14 11.73 13.74
CA GLU A 31 -7.20 12.67 13.14
C GLU A 31 -6.33 11.96 12.12
N LEU A 32 -6.20 12.55 10.92
CA LEU A 32 -5.34 12.00 9.87
C LEU A 32 -3.93 12.54 10.03
N VAL A 33 -2.98 11.64 10.26
CA VAL A 33 -1.57 11.98 10.44
C VAL A 33 -0.77 11.41 9.28
N GLN A 34 0.07 12.22 8.68
CA GLN A 34 0.90 11.81 7.55
C GLN A 34 2.11 11.02 8.02
N TYR A 35 2.36 9.88 7.37
CA TYR A 35 3.51 9.03 7.58
C TYR A 35 4.19 8.74 6.25
N PRO A 36 5.51 8.62 6.21
CA PRO A 36 6.18 8.12 5.03
C PRO A 36 5.94 6.62 4.86
N ILE A 37 6.10 6.13 3.64
CA ILE A 37 6.15 4.69 3.41
C ILE A 37 7.45 4.18 3.99
N HIS A 38 7.35 3.28 4.98
CA HIS A 38 8.50 2.79 5.73
C HIS A 38 9.33 1.79 4.94
N ASN A 39 8.67 0.88 4.26
CA ASN A 39 9.33 -0.19 3.51
C ASN A 39 8.47 -0.67 2.36
N THR A 40 9.13 -1.18 1.32
CA THR A 40 8.49 -1.78 0.15
C THR A 40 9.18 -3.10 -0.15
N ILE A 41 8.41 -4.18 -0.25
CA ILE A 41 8.92 -5.51 -0.55
C ILE A 41 8.22 -6.01 -1.80
N PHE A 42 9.01 -6.39 -2.82
CA PHE A 42 8.51 -7.04 -4.02
C PHE A 42 8.66 -8.56 -3.89
N SER A 43 7.61 -9.29 -4.25
CA SER A 43 7.63 -10.74 -4.27
C SER A 43 6.83 -11.22 -5.48
N GLY A 44 7.51 -11.68 -6.52
CA GLY A 44 6.87 -12.02 -7.78
C GLY A 44 6.13 -10.82 -8.34
N ARG A 45 4.81 -10.94 -8.53
CA ARG A 45 3.94 -9.86 -8.99
C ARG A 45 3.12 -9.24 -7.87
N SER A 46 3.58 -9.42 -6.65
CA SER A 46 3.01 -8.77 -5.47
C SER A 46 3.96 -7.72 -4.95
N VAL A 47 3.40 -6.67 -4.38
CA VAL A 47 4.16 -5.65 -3.67
C VAL A 47 3.52 -5.40 -2.33
N ARG A 48 4.35 -5.31 -1.29
CA ARG A 48 3.92 -4.97 0.06
C ARG A 48 4.49 -3.62 0.42
N LYS A 49 3.61 -2.75 0.91
CA LYS A 49 3.98 -1.44 1.45
C LYS A 49 3.71 -1.45 2.94
N TYR A 50 4.65 -0.95 3.73
CA TYR A 50 4.52 -0.88 5.17
C TYR A 50 4.62 0.55 5.66
N VAL A 51 3.78 0.87 6.64
CA VAL A 51 3.79 2.14 7.36
C VAL A 51 4.08 1.83 8.82
N TYR A 52 5.03 2.53 9.43
CA TYR A 52 5.46 2.26 10.79
C TYR A 52 5.07 3.39 11.73
N VAL A 53 4.27 3.06 12.73
CA VAL A 53 3.95 3.97 13.84
C VAL A 53 4.90 3.64 14.98
N LYS A 54 5.77 4.58 15.31
CA LYS A 54 6.83 4.36 16.31
C LYS A 54 6.27 4.04 17.68
N GLU A 55 7.08 3.37 18.51
CA GLU A 55 6.71 2.95 19.85
C GLU A 55 6.32 4.12 20.76
N THR A 56 6.86 5.31 20.52
CA THR A 56 6.55 6.52 21.30
C THR A 56 5.37 7.32 20.78
N GLU A 57 4.79 6.93 19.65
CA GLU A 57 3.71 7.66 18.99
C GLU A 57 2.35 7.02 19.25
N ALA A 58 1.32 7.83 19.36
CA ALA A 58 -0.08 7.41 19.44
C ALA A 58 -0.39 6.44 20.58
N ILE A 59 0.41 6.40 21.65
CA ILE A 59 0.20 5.48 22.78
C ILE A 59 -1.16 5.75 23.43
N GLY A 60 -1.96 4.69 23.58
CA GLY A 60 -3.31 4.75 24.15
C GLY A 60 -4.36 5.27 23.19
N LYS A 61 -3.98 5.65 21.97
CA LYS A 61 -4.92 6.13 20.97
C LYS A 61 -5.38 4.99 20.08
N GLN A 62 -6.58 5.14 19.53
CA GLN A 62 -7.15 4.15 18.63
C GLN A 62 -6.72 4.44 17.19
N ILE A 63 -6.15 3.43 16.55
CA ILE A 63 -5.84 3.48 15.11
C ILE A 63 -7.03 2.91 14.36
N LEU A 64 -7.69 3.74 13.57
CA LEU A 64 -8.92 3.40 12.86
C LEU A 64 -8.68 2.98 11.42
N GLY A 65 -7.49 3.20 10.91
CA GLY A 65 -7.13 2.79 9.56
C GLY A 65 -5.95 3.56 9.02
N ALA A 66 -5.54 3.16 7.84
CA ALA A 66 -4.49 3.85 7.10
C ALA A 66 -4.84 3.86 5.61
N SER A 67 -4.37 4.88 4.92
CA SER A 67 -4.56 5.03 3.48
C SER A 67 -3.23 5.30 2.82
N LEU A 68 -3.03 4.74 1.63
CA LEU A 68 -1.89 5.09 0.79
C LEU A 68 -2.33 6.14 -0.22
N MET A 69 -1.54 7.19 -0.33
CA MET A 69 -1.84 8.38 -1.11
C MET A 69 -0.82 8.56 -2.22
N ASP A 70 -1.22 9.16 -3.31
CA ASP A 70 -0.28 9.63 -4.32
C ASP A 70 0.22 11.04 -3.96
N LYS A 71 1.13 11.56 -4.77
CA LYS A 71 1.71 12.90 -4.55
C LYS A 71 0.71 14.04 -4.72
N ASP A 72 -0.41 13.77 -5.40
CA ASP A 72 -1.45 14.77 -5.67
C ASP A 72 -2.57 14.75 -4.62
N GLY A 73 -2.44 13.92 -3.58
CA GLY A 73 -3.41 13.83 -2.50
C GLY A 73 -4.60 12.92 -2.78
N ASN A 74 -4.50 12.07 -3.80
CA ASN A 74 -5.55 11.09 -4.08
C ASN A 74 -5.34 9.84 -3.23
N THR A 75 -6.43 9.28 -2.72
CA THR A 75 -6.40 8.01 -2.00
C THR A 75 -6.35 6.85 -2.99
N LEU A 76 -5.31 6.06 -2.90
CA LEU A 76 -5.11 4.91 -3.79
C LEU A 76 -5.49 3.58 -3.14
N ALA A 77 -5.35 3.46 -1.82
CA ALA A 77 -5.69 2.25 -1.09
C ALA A 77 -6.06 2.58 0.34
N ASN A 78 -6.95 1.78 0.91
CA ASN A 78 -7.39 1.91 2.30
C ASN A 78 -7.22 0.58 3.01
N ASN A 79 -6.79 0.64 4.27
CA ASN A 79 -6.76 -0.51 5.18
C ASN A 79 -7.49 -0.10 6.47
N PRO A 80 -8.77 -0.44 6.63
CA PRO A 80 -9.49 -0.12 7.85
C PRO A 80 -8.98 -0.98 9.01
N LEU A 81 -8.82 -0.35 10.16
CA LEU A 81 -8.30 -0.99 11.37
C LEU A 81 -9.14 -0.57 12.57
N ASN A 82 -8.96 -1.31 13.66
CA ASN A 82 -9.54 -0.96 14.94
C ASN A 82 -8.63 -1.51 16.04
N VAL A 83 -7.56 -0.76 16.33
CA VAL A 83 -6.52 -1.19 17.27
C VAL A 83 -6.18 -0.05 18.20
N VAL A 84 -6.05 -0.34 19.49
CA VAL A 84 -5.50 0.61 20.44
C VAL A 84 -3.98 0.45 20.45
N LYS A 85 -3.27 1.53 20.14
CA LYS A 85 -1.81 1.53 20.08
C LYS A 85 -1.24 1.42 21.50
N ASN A 86 -0.32 0.48 21.71
CA ASN A 86 0.44 0.34 22.93
C ASN A 86 1.81 1.06 22.83
N ASP A 87 2.71 0.78 23.76
CA ASP A 87 4.05 1.35 23.82
C ASP A 87 5.07 0.67 22.90
N LYS A 88 4.61 -0.21 22.02
CA LYS A 88 5.44 -0.89 21.01
C LYS A 88 5.16 -0.32 19.63
N GLY A 89 6.12 -0.51 18.72
CA GLY A 89 5.92 -0.13 17.32
C GLY A 89 4.77 -0.90 16.67
N PHE A 90 4.06 -0.25 15.77
CA PHE A 90 2.96 -0.85 15.04
C PHE A 90 3.19 -0.73 13.54
N LEU A 91 3.21 -1.87 12.88
CA LEU A 91 3.45 -1.95 11.44
C LEU A 91 2.13 -2.19 10.72
N ILE A 92 1.79 -1.29 9.81
CA ILE A 92 0.57 -1.38 9.00
C ILE A 92 1.00 -1.81 7.60
N GLY A 93 0.47 -2.96 7.15
CA GLY A 93 0.82 -3.52 5.86
C GLY A 93 -0.28 -3.34 4.82
N PHE A 94 0.15 -3.16 3.57
CA PHE A 94 -0.70 -3.18 2.39
C PHE A 94 -0.08 -4.15 1.40
N GLU A 95 -0.87 -5.06 0.87
CA GLU A 95 -0.41 -6.01 -0.13
C GLU A 95 -1.22 -5.88 -1.40
N PHE A 96 -0.53 -5.78 -2.52
CA PHE A 96 -1.12 -5.69 -3.84
C PHE A 96 -0.58 -6.79 -4.73
N SER A 97 -1.47 -7.43 -5.47
CA SER A 97 -1.10 -8.36 -6.53
C SER A 97 -1.56 -7.78 -7.85
N VAL A 98 -0.69 -7.82 -8.85
CA VAL A 98 -0.99 -7.28 -10.17
C VAL A 98 -1.40 -8.42 -11.09
N ARG A 99 -2.57 -8.26 -11.71
CA ARG A 99 -3.10 -9.20 -12.68
C ARG A 99 -3.62 -8.42 -13.87
N LEU A 100 -3.16 -8.79 -15.05
CA LEU A 100 -3.62 -8.21 -16.30
C LEU A 100 -4.29 -9.29 -17.14
N GLU A 101 -5.34 -8.90 -17.83
CA GLU A 101 -6.03 -9.76 -18.78
C GLU A 101 -6.02 -9.07 -20.15
N ALA A 102 -5.79 -9.85 -21.18
CA ALA A 102 -5.82 -9.35 -22.55
C ALA A 102 -6.45 -10.38 -23.46
N THR A 103 -7.16 -9.89 -24.46
CA THR A 103 -7.74 -10.72 -25.49
C THR A 103 -7.18 -10.28 -26.84
N ALA A 104 -6.55 -11.20 -27.56
CA ALA A 104 -6.11 -10.95 -28.92
C ALA A 104 -7.27 -11.20 -29.87
N SER A 105 -7.42 -10.32 -30.83
CA SER A 105 -8.46 -10.41 -31.84
C SER A 105 -7.84 -10.23 -33.24
N GLY A 106 -8.12 -11.19 -34.10
CA GLY A 106 -7.72 -11.12 -35.53
C GLY A 106 -8.89 -10.64 -36.36
N VAL A 107 -8.58 -9.87 -37.41
CA VAL A 107 -9.56 -9.41 -38.39
C VAL A 107 -9.17 -9.81 -39.78
#